data_ef06dc126a305485869076cf55142be9
#
_entry.id   ef06dc126a305485869076cf55142be9
#
_cell.length_a   1.000
_cell.length_b   1.000
_cell.length_c   1.000
_cell.angle_alpha   90.00
_cell.angle_beta   90.00
_cell.angle_gamma   90.00
#
_symmetry.space_group_name_H-M   'P 1'
#
loop_
_entity.id
_entity.type
_entity.pdbx_description
1 polymer ?
#
loop_
_entity_poly.entity_id
_entity_poly.type
_entity_poly.pdbx_seq_one_letter_code
_entity_poly.pdbx_strand_id
1 'polypeptide(L)'
;MSLSSNHLSHRSIFACILFLFLTPLFCAAQTPATADASPTNSSQVKSVITQMRVRMRSVPLDVVVEALTGHKVLHFNPDNPNHAEVLKRLNLAAADVAAKIKAAGGITNKRVNEVGNIIEDYVRAAMTARGMTATVPTGEKTGKARVAGYPDVAFAFNGERFYLDCKTHDKSTLKSTQRTFYLSPSDDPKISCDAVHFILSFETSRNGDTYQLVRYKIVSLEKLSLDLKYEFNSDNRRLYSGKNGSEVLSDAACE
;
A
#
# COMPACT_ATOMS: atom_id res chain seq x y z
N MET A 1 41.26 62.14 -3.78
CA MET A 1 42.57 62.09 -4.44
C MET A 1 42.52 60.83 -5.29
N SER A 2 42.39 61.13 -6.53
CA SER A 2 43.24 61.06 -7.71
C SER A 2 43.13 59.67 -8.35
N LEU A 3 42.33 59.52 -9.45
CA LEU A 3 42.71 59.67 -10.87
C LEU A 3 43.74 58.63 -11.27
N SER A 4 43.55 57.75 -12.27
CA SER A 4 43.61 58.03 -13.71
C SER A 4 43.54 56.68 -14.43
N SER A 5 42.64 56.45 -15.35
CA SER A 5 42.62 56.70 -16.78
C SER A 5 43.41 55.68 -17.63
N ASN A 6 42.67 55.14 -18.57
CA ASN A 6 42.93 54.83 -19.98
C ASN A 6 43.96 53.78 -20.41
N HIS A 7 43.53 52.80 -21.24
CA HIS A 7 43.84 52.86 -22.68
C HIS A 7 43.04 51.84 -23.48
N LEU A 8 42.36 52.38 -24.52
CA LEU A 8 41.81 51.66 -25.67
C LEU A 8 42.94 51.02 -26.51
N SER A 9 42.64 49.87 -27.10
CA SER A 9 43.27 49.48 -28.35
C SER A 9 42.28 48.64 -29.21
N HIS A 10 41.92 49.24 -30.33
CA HIS A 10 41.23 48.68 -31.50
C HIS A 10 42.09 47.62 -32.19
N ARG A 11 41.41 46.56 -32.73
CA ARG A 11 41.64 45.92 -34.06
C ARG A 11 40.58 44.83 -34.22
N SER A 12 39.52 45.06 -34.99
CA SER A 12 39.32 44.80 -36.42
C SER A 12 39.29 43.33 -36.82
N ILE A 13 38.07 42.89 -37.09
CA ILE A 13 37.54 42.22 -38.27
C ILE A 13 38.17 40.89 -38.68
N PHE A 14 37.34 39.83 -38.57
CA PHE A 14 37.08 38.91 -39.71
C PHE A 14 35.72 38.23 -39.49
N ALA A 15 34.78 38.55 -40.37
CA ALA A 15 33.49 37.88 -40.48
C ALA A 15 33.70 36.54 -41.17
N CYS A 16 33.34 35.44 -40.47
CA CYS A 16 33.08 34.18 -41.12
C CYS A 16 31.62 33.84 -40.89
N ILE A 17 30.81 34.06 -41.89
CA ILE A 17 29.40 33.64 -41.95
C ILE A 17 29.39 32.14 -42.18
N LEU A 18 29.15 31.35 -41.10
CA LEU A 18 28.89 29.95 -41.21
C LEU A 18 27.38 29.75 -41.14
N PHE A 19 26.75 29.49 -42.31
CA PHE A 19 25.36 29.09 -42.42
C PHE A 19 25.23 27.69 -41.79
N LEU A 20 24.80 27.61 -40.52
CA LEU A 20 24.34 26.39 -39.90
C LEU A 20 22.87 26.22 -40.25
N PHE A 21 22.60 25.25 -41.11
CA PHE A 21 21.26 24.72 -41.34
C PHE A 21 20.73 24.13 -40.04
N LEU A 22 19.89 24.86 -39.30
CA LEU A 22 19.06 24.32 -38.26
C LEU A 22 17.94 23.48 -38.90
N THR A 23 18.12 22.18 -38.97
CA THR A 23 16.99 21.24 -39.17
C THR A 23 16.22 21.20 -37.84
N PRO A 24 14.90 21.49 -37.84
CA PRO A 24 14.12 21.29 -36.65
C PRO A 24 14.00 19.77 -36.38
N LEU A 25 14.63 19.30 -35.31
CA LEU A 25 14.39 17.98 -34.78
C LEU A 25 12.94 17.96 -34.28
N PHE A 26 12.02 17.49 -35.09
CA PHE A 26 10.66 17.17 -34.66
C PHE A 26 10.79 16.03 -33.62
N CYS A 27 10.87 16.40 -32.35
CA CYS A 27 10.63 15.48 -31.26
C CYS A 27 9.13 15.11 -31.32
N ALA A 28 8.80 14.06 -32.05
CA ALA A 28 7.49 13.47 -31.97
C ALA A 28 7.30 12.99 -30.54
N ALA A 29 6.53 13.74 -29.76
CA ALA A 29 6.03 13.26 -28.49
C ALA A 29 5.27 11.97 -28.77
N GLN A 30 5.88 10.84 -28.44
CA GLN A 30 5.19 9.55 -28.39
C GLN A 30 4.14 9.69 -27.27
N THR A 31 2.90 9.92 -27.65
CA THR A 31 1.74 9.66 -26.80
C THR A 31 1.92 8.23 -26.26
N PRO A 32 1.84 8.01 -24.94
CA PRO A 32 1.84 6.67 -24.42
C PRO A 32 0.69 5.93 -25.10
N ALA A 33 1.01 4.92 -25.87
CA ALA A 33 0.03 4.02 -26.43
C ALA A 33 -0.82 3.52 -25.27
N THR A 34 -2.09 3.94 -25.22
CA THR A 34 -3.11 3.20 -24.49
C THR A 34 -2.98 1.77 -25.01
N ALA A 35 -2.56 0.87 -24.14
CA ALA A 35 -2.55 -0.55 -24.44
C ALA A 35 -4.02 -0.94 -24.68
N ASP A 36 -4.46 -0.79 -25.90
CA ASP A 36 -5.64 -1.46 -26.41
C ASP A 36 -5.34 -2.94 -26.24
N ALA A 37 -6.05 -3.56 -25.30
CA ALA A 37 -5.95 -5.00 -25.08
C ALA A 37 -6.31 -5.67 -26.39
N SER A 38 -5.29 -6.05 -27.16
CA SER A 38 -5.43 -6.90 -28.33
C SER A 38 -6.35 -8.06 -27.94
N PRO A 39 -7.31 -8.49 -28.79
CA PRO A 39 -8.22 -9.55 -28.46
C PRO A 39 -7.40 -10.75 -28.02
N THR A 40 -7.41 -10.98 -26.71
CA THR A 40 -6.57 -11.99 -26.06
C THR A 40 -6.91 -13.32 -26.70
N ASN A 41 -5.97 -13.96 -27.35
CA ASN A 41 -6.18 -15.22 -28.08
C ASN A 41 -6.85 -16.20 -27.10
N SER A 42 -8.06 -16.63 -27.41
CA SER A 42 -8.91 -17.50 -26.57
C SER A 42 -8.15 -18.75 -26.08
N SER A 43 -7.20 -19.27 -26.87
CA SER A 43 -6.37 -20.42 -26.47
C SER A 43 -5.36 -20.05 -25.37
N GLN A 44 -4.75 -18.87 -25.42
CA GLN A 44 -3.84 -18.39 -24.38
C GLN A 44 -4.60 -18.14 -23.05
N VAL A 45 -5.78 -17.51 -23.13
CA VAL A 45 -6.63 -17.31 -21.95
C VAL A 45 -7.03 -18.65 -21.32
N LYS A 46 -7.48 -19.61 -22.11
CA LYS A 46 -7.82 -20.96 -21.62
C LYS A 46 -6.62 -21.65 -20.97
N SER A 47 -5.42 -21.52 -21.54
CA SER A 47 -4.19 -22.09 -20.96
C SER A 47 -3.89 -21.47 -19.59
N VAL A 48 -3.92 -20.14 -19.46
CA VAL A 48 -3.68 -19.45 -18.21
C VAL A 48 -4.75 -19.84 -17.16
N ILE A 49 -6.02 -19.86 -17.52
CA ILE A 49 -7.09 -20.27 -16.60
C ILE A 49 -6.90 -21.72 -16.15
N THR A 50 -6.42 -22.60 -17.03
CA THR A 50 -6.14 -24.00 -16.69
C THR A 50 -4.98 -24.10 -15.68
N GLN A 51 -3.94 -23.30 -15.84
CA GLN A 51 -2.84 -23.20 -14.87
C GLN A 51 -3.28 -22.66 -13.52
N MET A 52 -4.24 -21.72 -13.50
CA MET A 52 -4.83 -21.17 -12.27
C MET A 52 -5.60 -22.22 -11.43
N ARG A 53 -5.94 -23.38 -12.01
CA ARG A 53 -6.56 -24.49 -11.24
C ARG A 53 -5.59 -25.15 -10.26
N VAL A 54 -4.28 -25.00 -10.50
CA VAL A 54 -3.25 -25.46 -9.57
C VAL A 54 -3.13 -24.45 -8.46
N ARG A 55 -3.56 -24.84 -7.25
CA ARG A 55 -3.47 -23.97 -6.06
C ARG A 55 -2.02 -23.88 -5.61
N MET A 56 -1.47 -22.68 -5.57
CA MET A 56 -0.22 -22.42 -4.86
C MET A 56 -0.53 -22.16 -3.39
N ARG A 57 0.04 -23.00 -2.52
CA ARG A 57 -0.13 -22.90 -1.07
C ARG A 57 1.20 -22.69 -0.39
N SER A 58 1.14 -22.08 0.79
CA SER A 58 2.30 -21.84 1.65
C SER A 58 3.44 -21.11 0.94
N VAL A 59 3.09 -20.15 0.09
CA VAL A 59 4.07 -19.27 -0.57
C VAL A 59 4.58 -18.27 0.47
N PRO A 60 5.89 -18.14 0.71
CA PRO A 60 6.44 -17.18 1.66
C PRO A 60 6.07 -15.73 1.27
N LEU A 61 5.72 -14.91 2.26
CA LEU A 61 5.31 -13.52 2.04
C LEU A 61 6.41 -12.69 1.37
N ASP A 62 7.66 -12.88 1.75
CA ASP A 62 8.82 -12.19 1.18
C ASP A 62 8.94 -12.42 -0.31
N VAL A 63 8.75 -13.67 -0.78
CA VAL A 63 8.73 -14.02 -2.20
C VAL A 63 7.59 -13.30 -2.92
N VAL A 64 6.40 -13.25 -2.31
CA VAL A 64 5.23 -12.57 -2.92
C VAL A 64 5.45 -11.07 -2.99
N VAL A 65 5.95 -10.45 -1.91
CA VAL A 65 6.23 -9.00 -1.86
C VAL A 65 7.29 -8.63 -2.88
N GLU A 66 8.41 -9.36 -2.94
CA GLU A 66 9.49 -9.08 -3.90
C GLU A 66 9.00 -9.23 -5.35
N ALA A 67 8.22 -10.27 -5.65
CA ALA A 67 7.66 -10.48 -6.99
C ALA A 67 6.67 -9.39 -7.42
N LEU A 68 5.88 -8.81 -6.49
CA LEU A 68 4.87 -7.81 -6.79
C LEU A 68 5.40 -6.37 -6.76
N THR A 69 6.48 -6.10 -6.03
CA THR A 69 6.92 -4.73 -5.75
C THR A 69 8.39 -4.48 -6.03
N GLY A 70 9.20 -5.53 -6.20
CA GLY A 70 10.66 -5.42 -6.29
C GLY A 70 11.37 -5.16 -4.96
N HIS A 71 10.62 -5.08 -3.85
CA HIS A 71 11.14 -4.79 -2.52
C HIS A 71 11.11 -6.01 -1.60
N LYS A 72 11.96 -6.02 -0.60
CA LYS A 72 12.15 -7.15 0.31
C LYS A 72 11.46 -6.95 1.65
N VAL A 73 10.96 -8.04 2.21
CA VAL A 73 10.60 -8.12 3.62
C VAL A 73 11.87 -8.39 4.42
N LEU A 74 12.27 -7.45 5.27
CA LEU A 74 13.48 -7.54 6.06
C LEU A 74 13.25 -8.33 7.35
N HIS A 75 14.34 -8.94 7.83
CA HIS A 75 14.37 -9.66 9.10
C HIS A 75 14.23 -8.70 10.29
N PHE A 76 13.32 -9.02 11.21
CA PHE A 76 13.27 -8.35 12.52
C PHE A 76 14.30 -8.99 13.46
N ASN A 77 15.34 -8.23 13.82
CA ASN A 77 16.36 -8.67 14.74
C ASN A 77 16.15 -8.05 16.14
N PRO A 78 15.74 -8.81 17.16
CA PRO A 78 15.53 -8.29 18.52
C PRO A 78 16.83 -7.79 19.19
N ASP A 79 18.00 -8.24 18.74
CA ASP A 79 19.31 -7.79 19.24
C ASP A 79 19.76 -6.46 18.61
N ASN A 80 19.11 -6.01 17.55
CA ASN A 80 19.31 -4.69 16.99
C ASN A 80 18.65 -3.63 17.91
N PRO A 81 19.41 -2.69 18.48
CA PRO A 81 18.86 -1.68 19.40
C PRO A 81 17.71 -0.85 18.81
N ASN A 82 17.76 -0.56 17.50
CA ASN A 82 16.69 0.19 16.81
C ASN A 82 15.41 -0.64 16.72
N HIS A 83 15.51 -1.91 16.34
CA HIS A 83 14.36 -2.83 16.28
C HIS A 83 13.76 -3.07 17.67
N ALA A 84 14.59 -3.24 18.70
CA ALA A 84 14.14 -3.40 20.09
C ALA A 84 13.38 -2.16 20.57
N GLU A 85 13.89 -0.95 20.28
CA GLU A 85 13.22 0.29 20.64
C GLU A 85 11.92 0.50 19.83
N VAL A 86 11.89 0.14 18.54
CA VAL A 86 10.67 0.14 17.73
C VAL A 86 9.60 -0.77 18.34
N LEU A 87 9.97 -2.01 18.71
CA LEU A 87 9.04 -2.95 19.35
C LEU A 87 8.50 -2.41 20.68
N LYS A 88 9.36 -1.82 21.50
CA LYS A 88 8.97 -1.17 22.76
C LYS A 88 7.96 -0.05 22.51
N ARG A 89 8.21 0.83 21.53
CA ARG A 89 7.31 1.93 21.16
C ARG A 89 6.00 1.45 20.58
N LEU A 90 6.01 0.40 19.78
CA LEU A 90 4.79 -0.23 19.27
C LEU A 90 3.94 -0.81 20.42
N ASN A 91 4.56 -1.44 21.43
CA ASN A 91 3.84 -1.91 22.62
C ASN A 91 3.20 -0.76 23.37
N LEU A 92 3.93 0.34 23.60
CA LEU A 92 3.38 1.53 24.26
C LEU A 92 2.24 2.15 23.43
N ALA A 93 2.40 2.28 22.12
CA ALA A 93 1.36 2.80 21.26
C ALA A 93 0.10 1.92 21.28
N ALA A 94 0.25 0.60 21.25
CA ALA A 94 -0.88 -0.34 21.36
C ALA A 94 -1.63 -0.20 22.69
N ALA A 95 -0.89 -0.05 23.81
CA ALA A 95 -1.48 0.20 25.12
C ALA A 95 -2.23 1.54 25.17
N ASP A 96 -1.67 2.60 24.59
CA ASP A 96 -2.30 3.91 24.51
C ASP A 96 -3.61 3.85 23.70
N VAL A 97 -3.62 3.14 22.57
CA VAL A 97 -4.82 2.92 21.76
C VAL A 97 -5.91 2.23 22.58
N ALA A 98 -5.57 1.15 23.28
CA ALA A 98 -6.52 0.42 24.11
C ALA A 98 -7.06 1.28 25.26
N ALA A 99 -6.19 2.04 25.92
CA ALA A 99 -6.59 2.96 27.00
C ALA A 99 -7.52 4.07 26.49
N LYS A 100 -7.20 4.67 25.35
CA LYS A 100 -8.00 5.75 24.75
C LYS A 100 -9.38 5.27 24.31
N ILE A 101 -9.46 4.10 23.68
CA ILE A 101 -10.73 3.49 23.29
C ILE A 101 -11.56 3.11 24.53
N LYS A 102 -10.93 2.57 25.56
CA LYS A 102 -11.62 2.28 26.83
C LYS A 102 -12.17 3.55 27.49
N ALA A 103 -11.39 4.64 27.53
CA ALA A 103 -11.82 5.91 28.09
C ALA A 103 -12.98 6.55 27.30
N ALA A 104 -13.06 6.31 25.99
CA ALA A 104 -14.17 6.72 25.13
C ALA A 104 -15.42 5.83 25.26
N GLY A 105 -15.41 4.82 26.13
CA GLY A 105 -16.52 3.86 26.29
C GLY A 105 -16.52 2.72 25.30
N GLY A 106 -15.49 2.63 24.44
CA GLY A 106 -15.37 1.64 23.39
C GLY A 106 -15.65 2.20 21.99
N ILE A 107 -15.61 1.35 20.98
CA ILE A 107 -15.96 1.70 19.59
C ILE A 107 -17.37 1.20 19.31
N THR A 108 -18.30 2.11 19.06
CA THR A 108 -19.66 1.76 18.65
C THR A 108 -19.71 1.51 17.17
N ASN A 109 -20.00 0.28 16.78
CA ASN A 109 -20.20 -0.07 15.39
C ASN A 109 -21.04 -1.34 15.24
N LYS A 110 -21.81 -1.43 14.14
CA LYS A 110 -22.62 -2.61 13.84
C LYS A 110 -21.81 -3.77 13.28
N ARG A 111 -20.65 -3.51 12.69
CA ARG A 111 -19.81 -4.50 12.00
C ARG A 111 -18.37 -4.48 12.50
N VAL A 112 -17.85 -5.64 12.88
CA VAL A 112 -16.45 -5.80 13.34
C VAL A 112 -15.43 -5.28 12.32
N ASN A 113 -15.69 -5.46 11.03
CA ASN A 113 -14.77 -5.03 9.97
C ASN A 113 -14.62 -3.51 9.89
N GLU A 114 -15.64 -2.74 10.31
CA GLU A 114 -15.58 -1.28 10.34
C GLU A 114 -14.82 -0.76 11.57
N VAL A 115 -14.73 -1.56 12.63
CA VAL A 115 -13.90 -1.27 13.82
C VAL A 115 -12.42 -1.17 13.43
N GLY A 116 -11.97 -2.01 12.48
CA GLY A 116 -10.60 -2.01 11.97
C GLY A 116 -10.19 -0.65 11.43
N ASN A 117 -10.99 -0.06 10.56
CA ASN A 117 -10.69 1.25 9.93
C ASN A 117 -10.55 2.37 10.97
N ILE A 118 -11.38 2.36 12.03
CA ILE A 118 -11.32 3.35 13.12
C ILE A 118 -10.02 3.18 13.91
N ILE A 119 -9.59 1.95 14.16
CA ILE A 119 -8.38 1.65 14.92
C ILE A 119 -7.11 2.15 14.21
N GLU A 120 -7.05 2.12 12.89
CA GLU A 120 -5.89 2.57 12.12
C GLU A 120 -5.52 4.03 12.44
N ASP A 121 -6.50 4.93 12.56
CA ASP A 121 -6.28 6.33 12.91
C ASP A 121 -5.73 6.48 14.33
N TYR A 122 -6.29 5.72 15.28
CA TYR A 122 -5.79 5.69 16.64
C TYR A 122 -4.34 5.17 16.72
N VAL A 123 -4.03 4.13 15.95
CA VAL A 123 -2.69 3.55 15.87
C VAL A 123 -1.68 4.55 15.33
N ARG A 124 -1.97 5.19 14.19
CA ARG A 124 -1.08 6.22 13.61
C ARG A 124 -0.83 7.37 14.58
N ALA A 125 -1.88 7.87 15.23
CA ALA A 125 -1.76 8.95 16.22
C ALA A 125 -0.91 8.53 17.43
N ALA A 126 -1.13 7.32 17.97
CA ALA A 126 -0.37 6.80 19.10
C ALA A 126 1.10 6.56 18.74
N MET A 127 1.39 6.00 17.56
CA MET A 127 2.75 5.80 17.08
C MET A 127 3.48 7.13 16.92
N THR A 128 2.82 8.15 16.37
CA THR A 128 3.38 9.51 16.24
C THR A 128 3.67 10.12 17.61
N ALA A 129 2.77 9.98 18.56
CA ALA A 129 2.98 10.43 19.95
C ALA A 129 4.16 9.72 20.64
N ARG A 130 4.50 8.53 20.19
CA ARG A 130 5.68 7.76 20.66
C ARG A 130 6.94 8.01 19.83
N GLY A 131 6.96 9.05 18.98
CA GLY A 131 8.14 9.50 18.22
C GLY A 131 8.47 8.66 17.00
N MET A 132 7.49 7.94 16.45
CA MET A 132 7.58 7.27 15.16
C MET A 132 6.85 8.12 14.11
N THR A 133 7.44 8.30 12.92
CA THR A 133 6.74 9.01 11.83
C THR A 133 5.78 8.06 11.14
N ALA A 134 4.51 8.03 11.58
CA ALA A 134 3.49 7.12 11.07
C ALA A 134 2.51 7.82 10.12
N THR A 135 2.34 7.26 8.92
CA THR A 135 1.51 7.84 7.85
C THR A 135 0.67 6.76 7.16
N VAL A 136 -0.37 7.21 6.43
CA VAL A 136 -1.01 6.36 5.43
C VAL A 136 0.00 6.09 4.31
N PRO A 137 0.21 4.84 3.89
CA PRO A 137 1.14 4.54 2.81
C PRO A 137 0.73 5.21 1.50
N THR A 138 1.72 5.61 0.72
CA THR A 138 1.51 6.18 -0.61
C THR A 138 1.81 5.15 -1.69
N GLY A 139 1.11 5.27 -2.81
CA GLY A 139 1.48 4.51 -4.00
C GLY A 139 2.88 4.92 -4.48
N GLU A 140 3.69 3.94 -4.83
CA GLU A 140 5.09 4.14 -5.22
C GLU A 140 5.24 5.02 -6.46
N LYS A 141 4.36 4.84 -7.46
CA LYS A 141 4.39 5.58 -8.72
C LYS A 141 3.72 6.95 -8.60
N THR A 142 2.61 7.02 -7.88
CA THR A 142 1.79 8.24 -7.84
C THR A 142 2.11 9.15 -6.67
N GLY A 143 2.75 8.66 -5.63
CA GLY A 143 2.97 9.38 -4.37
C GLY A 143 1.69 9.74 -3.61
N LYS A 144 0.51 9.30 -4.08
CA LYS A 144 -0.77 9.59 -3.46
C LYS A 144 -1.06 8.61 -2.33
N ALA A 145 -1.61 9.11 -1.22
CA ALA A 145 -2.06 8.28 -0.12
C ALA A 145 -3.12 7.27 -0.56
N ARG A 146 -2.98 6.02 -0.12
CA ARG A 146 -3.88 4.92 -0.47
C ARG A 146 -4.34 4.21 0.80
N VAL A 147 -5.60 4.32 1.11
CA VAL A 147 -6.20 3.67 2.29
C VAL A 147 -6.41 2.17 2.04
N ALA A 148 -6.99 1.79 0.89
CA ALA A 148 -7.33 0.40 0.61
C ALA A 148 -6.09 -0.49 0.37
N GLY A 149 -6.13 -1.72 0.90
CA GLY A 149 -5.12 -2.76 0.70
C GLY A 149 -3.93 -2.66 1.65
N TYR A 150 -3.10 -3.68 1.64
CA TYR A 150 -1.91 -3.84 2.47
C TYR A 150 -0.74 -2.94 2.00
N PRO A 151 0.07 -2.38 2.92
CA PRO A 151 -0.12 -2.25 4.35
C PRO A 151 -1.01 -1.05 4.75
N ASP A 152 -1.46 -0.96 6.02
CA ASP A 152 -2.31 0.14 6.52
C ASP A 152 -1.49 1.35 6.98
N VAL A 153 -0.28 1.12 7.48
CA VAL A 153 0.61 2.17 8.01
C VAL A 153 2.02 1.99 7.46
N ALA A 154 2.60 3.05 6.93
CA ALA A 154 4.03 3.20 6.73
C ALA A 154 4.60 4.06 7.86
N PHE A 155 5.70 3.64 8.48
CA PHE A 155 6.31 4.44 9.51
C PHE A 155 7.84 4.41 9.44
N ALA A 156 8.47 5.41 10.05
CA ALA A 156 9.90 5.50 10.16
C ALA A 156 10.33 5.78 11.61
N PHE A 157 11.47 5.24 11.98
CA PHE A 157 12.13 5.49 13.24
C PHE A 157 13.66 5.44 13.04
N ASN A 158 14.37 6.48 13.49
CA ASN A 158 15.83 6.62 13.32
C ASN A 158 16.33 6.37 11.89
N GLY A 159 15.57 6.86 10.88
CA GLY A 159 15.93 6.72 9.46
C GLY A 159 15.61 5.37 8.84
N GLU A 160 15.20 4.39 9.61
CA GLU A 160 14.75 3.08 9.12
C GLU A 160 13.25 3.09 8.87
N ARG A 161 12.81 2.37 7.82
CA ARG A 161 11.41 2.30 7.40
C ARG A 161 10.79 0.94 7.73
N PHE A 162 9.51 0.99 8.06
CA PHE A 162 8.73 -0.16 8.51
C PHE A 162 7.32 -0.08 7.93
N TYR A 163 6.68 -1.24 7.79
CA TYR A 163 5.26 -1.34 7.46
C TYR A 163 4.50 -2.06 8.56
N LEU A 164 3.26 -1.63 8.79
CA LEU A 164 2.38 -2.22 9.78
C LEU A 164 0.98 -2.34 9.20
N ASP A 165 0.33 -3.44 9.49
CA ASP A 165 -1.04 -3.73 9.12
C ASP A 165 -1.86 -3.93 10.41
N CYS A 166 -3.01 -3.28 10.49
CA CYS A 166 -3.89 -3.31 11.65
C CYS A 166 -4.92 -4.41 11.48
N LYS A 167 -5.10 -5.23 12.48
CA LYS A 167 -6.12 -6.27 12.48
C LYS A 167 -6.94 -6.26 13.77
N THR A 168 -8.19 -6.68 13.65
CA THR A 168 -9.05 -6.98 14.79
C THR A 168 -9.54 -8.41 14.70
N HIS A 169 -9.65 -9.05 15.84
CA HIS A 169 -10.20 -10.40 15.92
C HIS A 169 -10.99 -10.59 17.22
N ASP A 170 -11.98 -11.47 17.18
CA ASP A 170 -12.62 -12.00 18.36
C ASP A 170 -11.84 -13.23 18.86
N LYS A 171 -11.84 -13.47 20.17
CA LYS A 171 -11.15 -14.62 20.78
C LYS A 171 -11.58 -15.97 20.15
N SER A 172 -12.84 -16.10 19.79
CA SER A 172 -13.40 -17.31 19.17
C SER A 172 -12.85 -17.54 17.76
N THR A 173 -12.38 -16.51 17.07
CA THR A 173 -11.91 -16.58 15.67
C THR A 173 -10.42 -16.84 15.53
N LEU A 174 -9.63 -16.86 16.61
CA LEU A 174 -8.17 -17.07 16.56
C LEU A 174 -7.71 -18.33 15.83
N LYS A 175 -8.54 -19.39 15.85
CA LYS A 175 -8.27 -20.66 15.18
C LYS A 175 -9.04 -20.80 13.86
N SER A 176 -9.70 -19.73 13.42
CA SER A 176 -10.47 -19.74 12.19
C SER A 176 -9.53 -19.83 10.98
N THR A 177 -9.96 -20.56 9.96
CA THR A 177 -9.33 -20.58 8.63
C THR A 177 -9.89 -19.48 7.73
N GLN A 178 -10.73 -18.60 8.27
CA GLN A 178 -11.26 -17.46 7.55
C GLN A 178 -10.11 -16.51 7.16
N ARG A 179 -10.12 -16.08 5.92
CA ARG A 179 -9.13 -15.17 5.36
C ARG A 179 -9.19 -13.80 6.06
N THR A 180 -8.07 -13.38 6.66
CA THR A 180 -7.95 -12.09 7.36
C THR A 180 -6.81 -11.22 6.84
N PHE A 181 -5.86 -11.80 6.10
CA PHE A 181 -4.77 -11.09 5.45
C PHE A 181 -4.98 -11.11 3.93
N TYR A 182 -4.80 -9.95 3.29
CA TYR A 182 -4.99 -9.76 1.87
C TYR A 182 -3.85 -8.95 1.28
N LEU A 183 -3.18 -9.51 0.31
CA LEU A 183 -2.23 -8.81 -0.55
C LEU A 183 -2.65 -9.03 -1.99
N SER A 184 -2.95 -7.97 -2.70
CA SER A 184 -3.37 -8.02 -4.10
C SER A 184 -2.34 -7.32 -4.98
N PRO A 185 -2.08 -7.83 -6.20
CA PRO A 185 -1.29 -7.13 -7.20
C PRO A 185 -1.84 -5.72 -7.43
N SER A 186 -0.94 -4.77 -7.64
CA SER A 186 -1.28 -3.38 -7.93
C SER A 186 -0.26 -2.78 -8.89
N ASP A 187 -0.73 -1.99 -9.85
CA ASP A 187 0.16 -1.21 -10.73
C ASP A 187 0.85 -0.06 -10.00
N ASP A 188 0.36 0.28 -8.80
CA ASP A 188 0.90 1.33 -7.94
C ASP A 188 0.95 0.81 -6.50
N PRO A 189 1.93 -0.05 -6.16
CA PRO A 189 2.02 -0.70 -4.86
C PRO A 189 2.30 0.31 -3.74
N LYS A 190 1.86 0.00 -2.53
CA LYS A 190 2.11 0.80 -1.31
C LYS A 190 3.47 0.51 -0.67
N ILE A 191 4.06 -0.64 -1.00
CA ILE A 191 5.39 -1.02 -0.56
C ILE A 191 6.39 -0.42 -1.55
N SER A 192 7.17 0.55 -1.11
CA SER A 192 8.09 1.36 -1.93
C SER A 192 9.54 1.31 -1.45
N CYS A 193 9.85 0.41 -0.51
CA CYS A 193 11.22 0.15 -0.04
C CYS A 193 11.30 -1.17 0.70
N ASP A 194 12.51 -1.68 0.83
CA ASP A 194 12.81 -2.79 1.73
C ASP A 194 12.52 -2.38 3.17
N ALA A 195 11.80 -3.22 3.92
CA ALA A 195 11.38 -2.89 5.28
C ALA A 195 11.06 -4.13 6.10
N VAL A 196 11.06 -3.98 7.43
CA VAL A 196 10.45 -4.96 8.34
C VAL A 196 8.94 -4.74 8.34
N HIS A 197 8.18 -5.82 8.29
CA HIS A 197 6.73 -5.80 8.22
C HIS A 197 6.10 -6.41 9.47
N PHE A 198 5.10 -5.70 10.04
CA PHE A 198 4.38 -6.10 11.24
C PHE A 198 2.88 -6.20 11.04
N ILE A 199 2.24 -7.01 11.87
CA ILE A 199 0.82 -6.88 12.20
C ILE A 199 0.71 -6.39 13.64
N LEU A 200 -0.14 -5.37 13.86
CA LEU A 200 -0.68 -5.04 15.17
C LEU A 200 -2.14 -5.50 15.20
N SER A 201 -2.39 -6.56 15.95
CA SER A 201 -3.71 -7.18 16.03
C SER A 201 -4.31 -6.98 17.41
N PHE A 202 -5.55 -6.46 17.46
CA PHE A 202 -6.30 -6.29 18.69
C PHE A 202 -7.39 -7.36 18.83
N GLU A 203 -7.42 -8.00 19.99
CA GLU A 203 -8.54 -8.85 20.40
C GLU A 203 -9.66 -7.94 20.88
N THR A 204 -10.83 -8.11 20.32
CA THR A 204 -12.02 -7.34 20.68
C THR A 204 -12.97 -8.16 21.54
N SER A 205 -13.62 -7.50 22.50
CA SER A 205 -14.76 -8.01 23.23
C SER A 205 -15.97 -7.13 22.93
N ARG A 206 -17.10 -7.75 22.57
CA ARG A 206 -18.32 -7.05 22.24
C ARG A 206 -19.27 -7.00 23.45
N ASN A 207 -19.82 -5.80 23.71
CA ASN A 207 -20.90 -5.59 24.65
C ASN A 207 -21.99 -4.75 23.98
N GLY A 208 -23.11 -5.38 23.60
CA GLY A 208 -24.10 -4.75 22.74
C GLY A 208 -23.53 -4.36 21.38
N ASP A 209 -23.63 -3.08 21.02
CA ASP A 209 -23.06 -2.51 19.80
C ASP A 209 -21.66 -1.87 20.01
N THR A 210 -21.07 -2.07 21.20
CA THR A 210 -19.77 -1.48 21.57
C THR A 210 -18.70 -2.55 21.63
N TYR A 211 -17.53 -2.24 21.06
CA TYR A 211 -16.34 -3.09 21.08
C TYR A 211 -15.27 -2.47 21.98
N GLN A 212 -14.71 -3.29 22.87
CA GLN A 212 -13.55 -2.98 23.69
C GLN A 212 -12.33 -3.74 23.21
N LEU A 213 -11.15 -3.15 23.31
CA LEU A 213 -9.89 -3.81 23.05
C LEU A 213 -9.38 -4.44 24.35
N VAL A 214 -9.27 -5.77 24.39
CA VAL A 214 -8.94 -6.51 25.62
C VAL A 214 -7.54 -7.09 25.60
N ARG A 215 -6.93 -7.24 24.44
CA ARG A 215 -5.57 -7.73 24.25
C ARG A 215 -5.03 -7.23 22.92
N TYR A 216 -3.71 -7.16 22.79
CA TYR A 216 -3.06 -6.97 21.50
C TYR A 216 -1.91 -7.95 21.28
N LYS A 217 -1.53 -8.11 20.03
CA LYS A 217 -0.35 -8.85 19.58
C LYS A 217 0.38 -8.05 18.52
N ILE A 218 1.71 -8.04 18.61
CA ILE A 218 2.58 -7.55 17.53
C ILE A 218 3.25 -8.77 16.93
N VAL A 219 3.12 -8.95 15.63
CA VAL A 219 3.61 -10.13 14.91
C VAL A 219 4.52 -9.68 13.78
N SER A 220 5.71 -10.27 13.67
CA SER A 220 6.54 -10.12 12.46
C SER A 220 5.94 -10.96 11.34
N LEU A 221 5.87 -10.39 10.14
CA LEU A 221 5.34 -11.07 8.96
C LEU A 221 6.40 -11.83 8.16
N GLU A 222 7.67 -11.74 8.53
CA GLU A 222 8.80 -12.33 7.82
C GLU A 222 8.59 -13.82 7.45
N LYS A 223 7.97 -14.59 8.35
CA LYS A 223 7.73 -16.03 8.15
C LYS A 223 6.28 -16.37 7.80
N LEU A 224 5.49 -15.36 7.43
CA LEU A 224 4.10 -15.61 7.02
C LEU A 224 4.06 -16.36 5.69
N SER A 225 3.27 -17.42 5.65
CA SER A 225 2.96 -18.15 4.42
C SER A 225 1.57 -17.77 3.90
N LEU A 226 1.46 -17.59 2.61
CA LEU A 226 0.23 -17.20 1.90
C LEU A 226 -0.25 -18.31 1.00
N ASP A 227 -1.57 -18.44 0.88
CA ASP A 227 -2.20 -19.23 -0.17
C ASP A 227 -2.65 -18.29 -1.29
N LEU A 228 -2.28 -18.59 -2.53
CA LEU A 228 -2.71 -17.84 -3.70
C LEU A 228 -4.12 -18.31 -4.10
N LYS A 229 -5.04 -17.36 -4.14
CA LYS A 229 -6.42 -17.57 -4.59
C LYS A 229 -6.69 -16.68 -5.80
N TYR A 230 -7.14 -17.29 -6.88
CA TYR A 230 -7.58 -16.57 -8.07
C TYR A 230 -9.08 -16.31 -7.98
N GLU A 231 -9.50 -15.08 -8.26
CA GLU A 231 -10.91 -14.70 -8.28
C GLU A 231 -11.20 -13.96 -9.59
N PHE A 232 -12.29 -14.35 -10.26
CA PHE A 232 -12.81 -13.62 -11.40
C PHE A 232 -13.85 -12.64 -10.89
N ASN A 233 -13.66 -11.35 -11.15
CA ASN A 233 -14.51 -10.28 -10.64
C ASN A 233 -15.18 -9.52 -11.77
N SER A 234 -16.37 -9.01 -11.49
CA SER A 234 -17.08 -8.04 -12.32
C SER A 234 -17.61 -6.91 -11.43
N ASP A 235 -17.84 -5.75 -12.00
CA ASP A 235 -18.43 -4.61 -11.33
C ASP A 235 -19.90 -4.41 -11.71
N ASN A 236 -20.61 -3.59 -10.93
CA ASN A 236 -22.03 -3.29 -11.15
C ASN A 236 -22.29 -2.66 -12.53
N ARG A 237 -21.35 -1.87 -13.04
CA ARG A 237 -21.46 -1.23 -14.33
C ARG A 237 -21.50 -2.25 -15.45
N ARG A 238 -20.63 -3.28 -15.39
CA ARG A 238 -20.63 -4.36 -16.38
C ARG A 238 -21.84 -5.28 -16.25
N LEU A 239 -22.32 -5.47 -15.00
CA LEU A 239 -23.48 -6.34 -14.74
C LEU A 239 -24.82 -5.70 -15.14
N TYR A 240 -24.98 -4.38 -14.92
CA TYR A 240 -26.30 -3.74 -14.98
C TYR A 240 -26.47 -2.66 -16.04
N SER A 241 -25.40 -2.19 -16.72
CA SER A 241 -25.53 -1.09 -17.67
C SER A 241 -26.03 -1.51 -19.06
N GLY A 242 -26.04 -2.79 -19.38
CA GLY A 242 -26.33 -3.30 -20.73
C GLY A 242 -25.33 -2.89 -21.81
N LYS A 243 -24.24 -2.19 -21.42
CA LYS A 243 -23.18 -1.72 -22.32
C LYS A 243 -21.87 -2.41 -21.98
N ASN A 244 -21.26 -3.09 -22.94
CA ASN A 244 -19.98 -3.78 -22.74
C ASN A 244 -19.97 -4.84 -21.61
N GLY A 245 -21.10 -5.46 -21.32
CA GLY A 245 -21.25 -6.43 -20.24
C GLY A 245 -22.42 -7.37 -20.44
N SER A 246 -23.12 -7.68 -19.34
CA SER A 246 -24.32 -8.52 -19.38
C SER A 246 -25.46 -7.83 -20.12
N GLU A 247 -26.29 -8.61 -20.80
CA GLU A 247 -27.54 -8.14 -21.34
C GLU A 247 -28.62 -8.11 -20.26
N VAL A 248 -29.30 -6.99 -20.09
CA VAL A 248 -30.45 -6.85 -19.19
C VAL A 248 -31.67 -7.36 -19.90
N LEU A 249 -32.18 -8.53 -19.49
CA LEU A 249 -33.35 -9.18 -20.13
C LEU A 249 -34.69 -8.66 -19.61
N SER A 250 -34.69 -8.13 -18.40
CA SER A 250 -35.89 -7.53 -17.79
C SER A 250 -35.48 -6.55 -16.70
N ASP A 251 -36.20 -5.45 -16.62
CA ASP A 251 -36.05 -4.42 -15.58
C ASP A 251 -37.45 -3.97 -15.19
N ALA A 252 -37.90 -4.31 -13.95
CA ALA A 252 -39.20 -3.99 -13.45
C ALA A 252 -39.14 -3.58 -11.97
N ALA A 253 -40.02 -2.68 -11.57
CA ALA A 253 -40.19 -2.34 -10.16
C ALA A 253 -40.88 -3.51 -9.42
N CYS A 254 -40.48 -3.71 -8.15
CA CYS A 254 -41.23 -4.57 -7.24
C CYS A 254 -42.39 -3.76 -6.62
N GLU A 255 -43.60 -4.23 -6.74
CA GLU A 255 -44.79 -3.66 -6.10
C GLU A 255 -44.85 -4.08 -4.61
#